data_25545c4054e9da2e19cebe98d43e31e6
#
_entry.id   25545c4054e9da2e19cebe98d43e31e6
#
_cell.length_a   1.000
_cell.length_b   1.000
_cell.length_c   1.000
_cell.angle_alpha   90.00
_cell.angle_beta   90.00
_cell.angle_gamma   90.00
#
_symmetry.space_group_name_H-M   'P 1'
#
loop_
_entity.id
_entity.type
_entity.pdbx_description
1 polymer ?
#
loop_
_entity_poly.entity_id
_entity_poly.type
_entity_poly.pdbx_seq_one_letter_code
_entity_poly.pdbx_strand_id
1 'polypeptide(L)'
;FKKTKEIWPYAQKIFETLNESYAPLYGFAPLTQKQIDYYVKMYIPMIRLDLVTLIIREEDDTVVGFGISLPSLSHAMQKAKGHLFPFGWIHLLKALKTKPKVIDLYLTGVLPEYQNKGVNALLFNDLIPVYIGLGVEYAESNPELASNNAVQAQWDYFKREHHKTRRAFIKKLK
;
A
#
# COMPACT_ATOMS: atom_id res chain seq x y z
N PHE A 1 -13.25 -3.81 8.75
CA PHE A 1 -12.96 -5.18 9.22
C PHE A 1 -12.62 -5.20 10.70
N LYS A 2 -13.11 -6.20 11.43
CA LYS A 2 -12.80 -6.39 12.87
C LYS A 2 -11.83 -7.56 13.10
N LYS A 3 -11.79 -8.51 12.19
CA LYS A 3 -10.96 -9.72 12.30
C LYS A 3 -10.27 -10.00 10.97
N THR A 4 -9.02 -10.46 11.02
CA THR A 4 -8.23 -10.79 9.82
C THR A 4 -8.94 -11.78 8.88
N LYS A 5 -9.74 -12.69 9.44
CA LYS A 5 -10.50 -13.64 8.61
C LYS A 5 -11.53 -12.99 7.70
N GLU A 6 -11.98 -11.77 8.00
CA GLU A 6 -12.97 -11.04 7.19
C GLU A 6 -12.38 -10.47 5.90
N ILE A 7 -11.06 -10.26 5.83
CA ILE A 7 -10.38 -9.77 4.62
C ILE A 7 -10.01 -10.92 3.67
N TRP A 8 -9.94 -12.16 4.16
CA TRP A 8 -9.55 -13.31 3.32
C TRP A 8 -10.38 -13.48 2.04
N PRO A 9 -11.72 -13.35 2.05
CA PRO A 9 -12.52 -13.44 0.82
C PRO A 9 -12.17 -12.36 -0.21
N TYR A 10 -11.66 -11.22 0.24
CA TYR A 10 -11.29 -10.09 -0.62
C TYR A 10 -9.83 -10.12 -1.06
N ALA A 11 -8.99 -10.97 -0.45
CA ALA A 11 -7.56 -10.98 -0.74
C ALA A 11 -7.26 -11.23 -2.22
N GLN A 12 -7.92 -12.20 -2.83
CA GLN A 12 -7.81 -12.47 -4.26
C GLN A 12 -8.28 -11.27 -5.10
N LYS A 13 -9.45 -10.72 -4.78
CA LYS A 13 -10.06 -9.58 -5.49
C LYS A 13 -9.18 -8.32 -5.43
N ILE A 14 -8.49 -8.07 -4.30
CA ILE A 14 -7.51 -6.98 -4.17
C ILE A 14 -6.39 -7.11 -5.21
N PHE A 15 -5.84 -8.31 -5.39
CA PHE A 15 -4.77 -8.53 -6.36
C PHE A 15 -5.26 -8.52 -7.80
N GLU A 16 -6.49 -8.91 -8.07
CA GLU A 16 -7.15 -8.74 -9.37
C GLU A 16 -7.28 -7.26 -9.71
N THR A 17 -7.84 -6.47 -8.78
CA THR A 17 -7.93 -5.00 -8.91
C THR A 17 -6.54 -4.36 -9.07
N LEU A 18 -5.52 -4.86 -8.36
CA LEU A 18 -4.14 -4.39 -8.51
C LEU A 18 -3.63 -4.66 -9.93
N ASN A 19 -3.79 -5.87 -10.42
CA ASN A 19 -3.35 -6.24 -11.77
C ASN A 19 -4.01 -5.35 -12.84
N GLU A 20 -5.30 -5.09 -12.74
CA GLU A 20 -6.03 -4.25 -13.69
C GLU A 20 -5.65 -2.76 -13.56
N SER A 21 -5.58 -2.25 -12.34
CA SER A 21 -5.27 -0.83 -12.10
C SER A 21 -3.83 -0.46 -12.47
N TYR A 22 -2.89 -1.42 -12.40
CA TYR A 22 -1.48 -1.19 -12.68
C TYR A 22 -1.08 -1.60 -14.10
N ALA A 23 -1.94 -2.29 -14.84
CA ALA A 23 -1.68 -2.75 -16.21
C ALA A 23 -1.14 -1.65 -17.16
N PRO A 24 -1.64 -0.38 -17.09
CA PRO A 24 -1.13 0.70 -17.93
C PRO A 24 0.24 1.23 -17.52
N LEU A 25 0.78 0.87 -16.35
CA LEU A 25 2.01 1.44 -15.82
C LEU A 25 3.23 0.84 -16.51
N TYR A 26 4.17 1.69 -16.88
CA TYR A 26 5.42 1.27 -17.51
C TYR A 26 6.17 0.26 -16.63
N GLY A 27 6.52 -0.87 -17.24
CA GLY A 27 7.30 -1.92 -16.57
C GLY A 27 6.51 -2.80 -15.60
N PHE A 28 5.19 -2.60 -15.47
CA PHE A 28 4.36 -3.49 -14.68
C PHE A 28 4.18 -4.83 -15.42
N ALA A 29 4.29 -5.91 -14.67
CA ALA A 29 3.96 -7.26 -15.13
C ALA A 29 2.88 -7.82 -14.19
N PRO A 30 1.73 -8.27 -14.74
CA PRO A 30 0.65 -8.81 -13.92
C PRO A 30 1.14 -9.98 -13.05
N LEU A 31 0.69 -9.99 -11.82
CA LEU A 31 1.00 -11.07 -10.89
C LEU A 31 0.28 -12.35 -11.32
N THR A 32 1.04 -13.43 -11.37
CA THR A 32 0.50 -14.77 -11.60
C THR A 32 -0.24 -15.28 -10.37
N GLN A 33 -1.16 -16.23 -10.52
CA GLN A 33 -1.88 -16.83 -9.40
C GLN A 33 -0.95 -17.36 -8.30
N LYS A 34 0.15 -18.01 -8.69
CA LYS A 34 1.15 -18.52 -7.74
C LYS A 34 1.80 -17.40 -6.91
N GLN A 35 2.05 -16.24 -7.52
CA GLN A 35 2.57 -15.07 -6.80
C GLN A 35 1.52 -14.46 -5.88
N ILE A 36 0.26 -14.37 -6.34
CA ILE A 36 -0.85 -13.88 -5.54
C ILE A 36 -1.02 -14.76 -4.29
N ASP A 37 -1.09 -16.09 -4.46
CA ASP A 37 -1.22 -17.04 -3.34
C ASP A 37 -0.08 -16.91 -2.33
N TYR A 38 1.13 -16.69 -2.82
CA TYR A 38 2.30 -16.46 -1.98
C TYR A 38 2.19 -15.16 -1.20
N TYR A 39 1.83 -14.04 -1.86
CA TYR A 39 1.71 -12.74 -1.21
C TYR A 39 0.54 -12.69 -0.22
N VAL A 40 -0.59 -13.28 -0.56
CA VAL A 40 -1.74 -13.39 0.35
C VAL A 40 -1.32 -14.08 1.65
N LYS A 41 -0.65 -15.24 1.56
CA LYS A 41 -0.19 -15.97 2.74
C LYS A 41 0.84 -15.20 3.57
N MET A 42 1.70 -14.42 2.91
CA MET A 42 2.77 -13.68 3.57
C MET A 42 2.27 -12.39 4.21
N TYR A 43 1.43 -11.61 3.51
CA TYR A 43 1.08 -10.26 3.96
C TYR A 43 -0.19 -10.20 4.81
N ILE A 44 -1.22 -11.01 4.53
CA ILE A 44 -2.48 -10.94 5.28
C ILE A 44 -2.29 -11.06 6.80
N PRO A 45 -1.43 -11.96 7.32
CA PRO A 45 -1.20 -12.04 8.77
C PRO A 45 -0.51 -10.81 9.38
N MET A 46 0.16 -9.98 8.57
CA MET A 46 0.91 -8.81 9.01
C MET A 46 0.11 -7.51 8.90
N ILE A 47 -1.00 -7.52 8.17
CA ILE A 47 -1.83 -6.34 7.92
C ILE A 47 -2.53 -5.90 9.21
N ARG A 48 -2.50 -4.60 9.46
CA ARG A 48 -3.38 -3.94 10.42
C ARG A 48 -4.67 -3.56 9.71
N LEU A 49 -5.78 -4.13 10.16
CA LEU A 49 -7.10 -3.95 9.51
C LEU A 49 -7.60 -2.52 9.54
N ASP A 50 -7.21 -1.74 10.55
CA ASP A 50 -7.51 -0.32 10.67
C ASP A 50 -6.75 0.56 9.65
N LEU A 51 -5.75 0.01 8.97
CA LEU A 51 -4.97 0.66 7.92
C LEU A 51 -5.29 0.13 6.51
N VAL A 52 -6.40 -0.56 6.36
CA VAL A 52 -6.87 -1.12 5.08
C VAL A 52 -8.28 -0.65 4.78
N THR A 53 -8.48 -0.06 3.63
CA THR A 53 -9.79 0.33 3.11
C THR A 53 -10.05 -0.37 1.79
N LEU A 54 -11.24 -0.92 1.65
CA LEU A 54 -11.76 -1.48 0.41
C LEU A 54 -13.03 -0.73 0.02
N ILE A 55 -13.16 -0.42 -1.26
CA ILE A 55 -14.39 0.08 -1.86
C ILE A 55 -14.95 -1.04 -2.72
N ILE A 56 -16.16 -1.47 -2.38
CA ILE A 56 -16.79 -2.65 -2.95
C ILE A 56 -18.05 -2.21 -3.67
N ARG A 57 -18.25 -2.70 -4.87
CA ARG A 57 -19.50 -2.56 -5.61
C ARG A 57 -20.50 -3.58 -5.06
N GLU A 58 -21.65 -3.10 -4.57
CA GLU A 58 -22.63 -3.94 -3.86
C GLU A 58 -23.30 -4.98 -4.77
N GLU A 59 -23.44 -4.67 -6.08
CA GLU A 59 -24.17 -5.52 -7.01
C GLU A 59 -23.54 -6.89 -7.24
N ASP A 60 -22.19 -6.96 -7.17
CA ASP A 60 -21.43 -8.19 -7.49
C ASP A 60 -20.25 -8.42 -6.57
N ASP A 61 -20.15 -7.65 -5.51
CA ASP A 61 -19.08 -7.75 -4.52
C ASP A 61 -17.66 -7.56 -5.11
N THR A 62 -17.55 -6.78 -6.20
CA THR A 62 -16.28 -6.44 -6.85
C THR A 62 -15.53 -5.39 -6.05
N VAL A 63 -14.24 -5.59 -5.80
CA VAL A 63 -13.37 -4.56 -5.21
C VAL A 63 -12.99 -3.56 -6.29
N VAL A 64 -13.62 -2.39 -6.29
CA VAL A 64 -13.37 -1.33 -7.28
C VAL A 64 -12.23 -0.40 -6.89
N GLY A 65 -11.87 -0.39 -5.62
CA GLY A 65 -10.73 0.37 -5.12
C GLY A 65 -10.24 -0.16 -3.78
N PHE A 66 -8.96 0.02 -3.52
CA PHE A 66 -8.36 -0.37 -2.24
C PHE A 66 -7.20 0.56 -1.87
N GLY A 67 -7.00 0.72 -0.57
CA GLY A 67 -5.86 1.38 0.04
C GLY A 67 -5.30 0.53 1.17
N ILE A 68 -4.02 0.20 1.12
CA ILE A 68 -3.31 -0.57 2.14
C ILE A 68 -2.12 0.24 2.62
N SER A 69 -2.09 0.52 3.91
CA SER A 69 -1.00 1.22 4.56
C SER A 69 -0.39 0.35 5.65
N LEU A 70 0.86 0.59 5.96
CA LEU A 70 1.60 -0.13 6.98
C LEU A 70 2.33 0.86 7.89
N PRO A 71 2.52 0.54 9.19
CA PRO A 71 3.48 1.25 10.02
C PRO A 71 4.86 1.22 9.36
N SER A 72 5.54 2.37 9.25
CA SER A 72 6.87 2.38 8.66
C SER A 72 7.85 1.56 9.49
N LEU A 73 8.52 0.63 8.83
CA LEU A 73 9.54 -0.22 9.43
C LEU A 73 10.95 0.37 9.35
N SER A 74 11.12 1.54 8.72
CA SER A 74 12.42 2.16 8.46
C SER A 74 13.27 2.30 9.72
N HIS A 75 12.71 2.87 10.79
CA HIS A 75 13.41 3.01 12.07
C HIS A 75 13.73 1.67 12.74
N ALA A 76 12.82 0.71 12.64
CA ALA A 76 13.03 -0.63 13.19
C ALA A 76 14.17 -1.35 12.47
N MET A 77 14.22 -1.24 11.14
CA MET A 77 15.30 -1.78 10.31
C MET A 77 16.65 -1.13 10.62
N GLN A 78 16.67 0.19 10.80
CA GLN A 78 17.89 0.90 11.22
C GLN A 78 18.40 0.41 12.58
N LYS A 79 17.50 0.27 13.58
CA LYS A 79 17.86 -0.28 14.90
C LYS A 79 18.37 -1.71 14.82
N ALA A 80 17.79 -2.50 13.97
CA ALA A 80 18.21 -3.88 13.69
C ALA A 80 19.50 -3.96 12.85
N LYS A 81 20.04 -2.82 12.35
CA LYS A 81 21.19 -2.75 11.44
C LYS A 81 21.03 -3.66 10.20
N GLY A 82 19.79 -3.84 9.73
CA GLY A 82 19.45 -4.72 8.63
C GLY A 82 19.45 -6.22 8.94
N HIS A 83 19.74 -6.63 10.18
CA HIS A 83 19.76 -8.03 10.57
C HIS A 83 18.49 -8.45 11.32
N LEU A 84 17.81 -9.50 10.86
CA LEU A 84 16.64 -10.06 11.55
C LEU A 84 17.04 -10.87 12.79
N PHE A 85 18.11 -11.63 12.70
CA PHE A 85 18.58 -12.52 13.76
C PHE A 85 19.88 -11.99 14.40
N PRO A 86 20.08 -12.22 15.73
CA PRO A 86 19.18 -12.96 16.60
C PRO A 86 18.00 -12.13 17.16
N PHE A 87 18.04 -10.80 17.22
CA PHE A 87 17.03 -10.00 17.93
C PHE A 87 16.39 -8.88 17.10
N GLY A 88 16.80 -8.69 15.85
CA GLY A 88 16.29 -7.62 14.98
C GLY A 88 14.78 -7.71 14.71
N TRP A 89 14.24 -8.93 14.65
CA TRP A 89 12.80 -9.18 14.47
C TRP A 89 11.94 -8.57 15.61
N ILE A 90 12.50 -8.42 16.82
CA ILE A 90 11.79 -7.80 17.96
C ILE A 90 11.47 -6.33 17.65
N HIS A 91 12.42 -5.59 17.03
CA HIS A 91 12.21 -4.20 16.64
C HIS A 91 11.09 -4.06 15.61
N LEU A 92 11.04 -4.99 14.63
CA LEU A 92 10.00 -5.01 13.60
C LEU A 92 8.61 -5.33 14.19
N LEU A 93 8.52 -6.37 15.01
CA LEU A 93 7.26 -6.71 15.66
C LEU A 93 6.75 -5.59 16.56
N LYS A 94 7.64 -4.91 17.28
CA LYS A 94 7.29 -3.74 18.09
C LYS A 94 6.74 -2.62 17.21
N ALA A 95 7.39 -2.31 16.09
CA ALA A 95 6.94 -1.27 15.16
C ALA A 95 5.54 -1.57 14.59
N LEU A 96 5.26 -2.82 14.23
CA LEU A 96 3.95 -3.24 13.73
C LEU A 96 2.82 -3.14 14.78
N LYS A 97 3.15 -3.36 16.07
CA LYS A 97 2.16 -3.41 17.16
C LYS A 97 1.96 -2.09 17.90
N THR A 98 2.88 -1.13 17.76
CA THR A 98 2.75 0.17 18.43
C THR A 98 2.04 1.19 17.55
N LYS A 99 1.64 2.33 18.14
CA LYS A 99 1.09 3.45 17.40
C LYS A 99 2.20 4.04 16.50
N PRO A 100 2.02 4.05 15.18
CA PRO A 100 3.04 4.56 14.27
C PRO A 100 3.04 6.09 14.26
N LYS A 101 4.23 6.70 14.22
CA LYS A 101 4.39 8.11 13.88
C LYS A 101 4.48 8.34 12.37
N VAL A 102 4.98 7.34 11.66
CA VAL A 102 5.10 7.34 10.21
C VAL A 102 4.43 6.10 9.66
N ILE A 103 3.64 6.27 8.62
CA ILE A 103 3.06 5.17 7.85
C ILE A 103 3.63 5.18 6.43
N ASP A 104 3.74 3.99 5.85
CA ASP A 104 4.03 3.81 4.44
C ASP A 104 2.70 3.54 3.72
N LEU A 105 2.36 4.37 2.70
CA LEU A 105 1.25 4.13 1.79
C LEU A 105 1.67 3.02 0.83
N TYR A 106 1.38 1.78 1.21
CA TYR A 106 2.03 0.61 0.64
C TYR A 106 1.49 0.24 -0.74
N LEU A 107 0.17 0.10 -0.87
CA LEU A 107 -0.51 -0.21 -2.12
C LEU A 107 -1.83 0.55 -2.21
N THR A 108 -2.10 1.13 -3.36
CA THR A 108 -3.37 1.78 -3.67
C THR A 108 -3.73 1.48 -5.11
N GLY A 109 -4.94 1.05 -5.36
CA GLY A 109 -5.43 0.79 -6.71
C GLY A 109 -6.91 1.15 -6.84
N VAL A 110 -7.29 1.60 -8.01
CA VAL A 110 -8.68 1.87 -8.41
C VAL A 110 -8.84 1.33 -9.83
N LEU A 111 -9.88 0.53 -10.06
CA LEU A 111 -10.19 0.00 -11.39
C LEU A 111 -10.27 1.14 -12.42
N PRO A 112 -9.77 0.94 -13.65
CA PRO A 112 -9.70 1.99 -14.67
C PRO A 112 -11.03 2.72 -14.89
N GLU A 113 -12.14 2.00 -14.93
CA GLU A 113 -13.47 2.57 -15.13
C GLU A 113 -13.97 3.41 -13.96
N TYR A 114 -13.36 3.31 -12.78
CA TYR A 114 -13.66 4.09 -11.57
C TYR A 114 -12.66 5.21 -11.29
N GLN A 115 -11.60 5.31 -12.08
CA GLN A 115 -10.65 6.41 -11.98
C GLN A 115 -11.32 7.75 -12.36
N ASN A 116 -10.83 8.84 -11.77
CA ASN A 116 -11.40 10.20 -11.95
C ASN A 116 -12.88 10.36 -11.54
N LYS A 117 -13.45 9.39 -10.80
CA LYS A 117 -14.81 9.43 -10.28
C LYS A 117 -14.88 9.65 -8.76
N GLY A 118 -13.81 10.12 -8.16
CA GLY A 118 -13.77 10.42 -6.72
C GLY A 118 -13.50 9.23 -5.80
N VAL A 119 -13.28 8.02 -6.35
CA VAL A 119 -13.00 6.81 -5.53
C VAL A 119 -11.76 6.99 -4.66
N ASN A 120 -10.72 7.67 -5.16
CA ASN A 120 -9.55 7.98 -4.36
C ASN A 120 -9.89 8.84 -3.13
N ALA A 121 -10.82 9.79 -3.28
CA ALA A 121 -11.25 10.64 -2.16
C ALA A 121 -11.96 9.81 -1.08
N LEU A 122 -12.70 8.78 -1.46
CA LEU A 122 -13.33 7.85 -0.49
C LEU A 122 -12.28 7.08 0.30
N LEU A 123 -11.20 6.60 -0.35
CA LEU A 123 -10.09 5.93 0.34
C LEU A 123 -9.44 6.84 1.37
N PHE A 124 -9.14 8.08 0.99
CA PHE A 124 -8.55 9.06 1.93
C PHE A 124 -9.52 9.47 3.03
N ASN A 125 -10.80 9.63 2.72
CA ASN A 125 -11.82 9.98 3.70
C ASN A 125 -11.95 8.92 4.81
N ASP A 126 -11.72 7.66 4.50
CA ASP A 126 -11.74 6.56 5.46
C ASP A 126 -10.42 6.45 6.24
N LEU A 127 -9.28 6.53 5.56
CA LEU A 127 -7.96 6.30 6.17
C LEU A 127 -7.43 7.49 6.98
N ILE A 128 -7.64 8.74 6.54
CA ILE A 128 -7.07 9.93 7.22
C ILE A 128 -7.56 10.07 8.67
N PRO A 129 -8.85 9.90 8.99
CA PRO A 129 -9.30 9.93 10.39
C PRO A 129 -8.61 8.87 11.27
N VAL A 130 -8.33 7.69 10.70
CA VAL A 130 -7.59 6.62 11.40
C VAL A 130 -6.16 7.07 11.67
N TYR A 131 -5.47 7.65 10.69
CA TYR A 131 -4.11 8.15 10.86
C TYR A 131 -4.02 9.22 11.93
N ILE A 132 -4.96 10.17 11.92
CA ILE A 132 -5.06 11.23 12.94
C ILE A 132 -5.28 10.61 14.33
N GLY A 133 -6.22 9.67 14.45
CA GLY A 133 -6.52 8.98 15.71
C GLY A 133 -5.35 8.14 16.26
N LEU A 134 -4.47 7.65 15.38
CA LEU A 134 -3.24 6.97 15.76
C LEU A 134 -2.09 7.93 16.14
N GLY A 135 -2.21 9.22 15.83
CA GLY A 135 -1.16 10.22 16.04
C GLY A 135 -0.04 10.14 15.00
N VAL A 136 -0.38 9.75 13.76
CA VAL A 136 0.56 9.74 12.63
C VAL A 136 0.98 11.17 12.30
N GLU A 137 2.27 11.40 12.18
CA GLU A 137 2.87 12.70 11.84
C GLU A 137 3.13 12.82 10.33
N TYR A 138 3.51 11.71 9.69
CA TYR A 138 3.88 11.64 8.27
C TYR A 138 3.34 10.38 7.61
N ALA A 139 2.96 10.52 6.33
CA ALA A 139 2.71 9.41 5.42
C ALA A 139 3.75 9.45 4.30
N GLU A 140 4.47 8.35 4.08
CA GLU A 140 5.43 8.21 2.98
C GLU A 140 4.79 7.42 1.85
N SER A 141 4.72 7.99 0.64
CA SER A 141 4.29 7.25 -0.54
C SER A 141 5.41 6.32 -1.03
N ASN A 142 5.04 5.21 -1.63
CA ASN A 142 5.98 4.39 -2.38
C ASN A 142 6.52 5.16 -3.60
N PRO A 143 7.66 4.73 -4.19
CA PRO A 143 8.16 5.34 -5.42
C PRO A 143 7.12 5.31 -6.52
N GLU A 144 6.78 6.46 -7.05
CA GLU A 144 5.84 6.65 -8.15
C GLU A 144 6.61 6.86 -9.46
N LEU A 145 6.04 6.40 -10.57
CA LEU A 145 6.61 6.69 -11.88
C LEU A 145 6.51 8.19 -12.17
N ALA A 146 7.59 8.79 -12.66
CA ALA A 146 7.61 10.19 -13.06
C ALA A 146 6.56 10.53 -14.13
N SER A 147 6.13 9.53 -14.91
CA SER A 147 5.09 9.64 -15.94
C SER A 147 3.67 9.43 -15.42
N ASN A 148 3.49 9.04 -14.15
CA ASN A 148 2.16 8.81 -13.57
C ASN A 148 1.57 10.11 -13.00
N ASN A 149 1.20 11.03 -13.90
CA ASN A 149 0.67 12.34 -13.53
C ASN A 149 -0.62 12.25 -12.70
N ALA A 150 -1.45 11.21 -12.92
CA ALA A 150 -2.71 11.05 -12.20
C ALA A 150 -2.48 10.80 -10.70
N VAL A 151 -1.50 9.96 -10.34
CA VAL A 151 -1.14 9.74 -8.94
C VAL A 151 -0.46 10.96 -8.33
N GLN A 152 0.41 11.63 -9.08
CA GLN A 152 1.11 12.81 -8.56
C GLN A 152 0.15 13.98 -8.29
N ALA A 153 -0.86 14.19 -9.13
CA ALA A 153 -1.84 15.26 -8.96
C ALA A 153 -2.70 15.11 -7.68
N GLN A 154 -2.92 13.88 -7.18
CA GLN A 154 -3.67 13.68 -5.95
C GLN A 154 -2.96 14.29 -4.72
N TRP A 155 -1.63 14.41 -4.77
CA TRP A 155 -0.85 14.98 -3.68
C TRP A 155 -0.88 16.52 -3.63
N ASP A 156 -1.42 17.20 -4.64
CA ASP A 156 -1.55 18.67 -4.66
C ASP A 156 -2.52 19.16 -3.57
N TYR A 157 -3.40 18.30 -3.09
CA TYR A 157 -4.32 18.60 -1.99
C TYR A 157 -3.70 18.48 -0.60
N PHE A 158 -2.44 18.03 -0.50
CA PHE A 158 -1.74 17.78 0.76
C PHE A 158 -0.45 18.60 0.84
N LYS A 159 -0.02 18.92 2.08
CA LYS A 159 1.34 19.41 2.29
C LYS A 159 2.30 18.26 2.01
N ARG A 160 3.07 18.36 0.94
CA ARG A 160 3.98 17.32 0.47
C ARG A 160 5.42 17.79 0.35
N GLU A 161 6.34 16.85 0.46
CA GLU A 161 7.76 17.04 0.21
C GLU A 161 8.27 15.90 -0.68
N HIS A 162 8.89 16.24 -1.81
CA HIS A 162 9.55 15.27 -2.67
C HIS A 162 10.99 15.08 -2.16
N HIS A 163 11.23 14.04 -1.37
CA HIS A 163 12.50 13.84 -0.68
C HIS A 163 13.40 12.73 -1.27
N LYS A 164 12.89 11.90 -2.18
CA LYS A 164 13.66 10.79 -2.80
C LYS A 164 13.33 10.67 -4.29
N THR A 165 14.37 10.47 -5.10
CA THR A 165 14.25 10.08 -6.52
C THR A 165 15.06 8.82 -6.75
N ARG A 166 14.48 7.84 -7.42
CA ARG A 166 15.17 6.63 -7.88
C ARG A 166 15.21 6.61 -9.39
N ARG A 167 16.34 6.14 -9.96
CA ARG A 167 16.51 6.03 -11.40
C ARG A 167 17.12 4.67 -11.74
N ALA A 168 16.49 3.94 -12.66
CA ALA A 168 17.05 2.73 -13.24
C ALA A 168 17.82 3.06 -14.53
N PHE A 169 18.95 2.41 -14.73
CA PHE A 169 19.79 2.58 -15.90
C PHE A 169 19.97 1.24 -16.64
N ILE A 170 19.99 1.28 -17.98
CA ILE A 170 20.29 0.13 -18.81
C ILE A 170 21.66 0.36 -19.46
N LYS A 171 22.53 -0.66 -19.37
CA LYS A 171 23.82 -0.72 -20.10
C LYS A 171 23.83 -1.97 -20.97
N LYS A 172 23.94 -1.79 -22.26
CA LYS A 172 24.21 -2.92 -23.18
C LYS A 172 25.64 -3.42 -22.93
N LEU A 173 25.77 -4.70 -22.64
CA LEU A 173 27.08 -5.36 -22.58
C LEU A 173 27.47 -5.73 -23.98
N LYS A 174 28.76 -5.51 -24.32
CA LYS A 174 29.34 -5.94 -25.60
C LYS A 174 29.65 -7.43 -25.53
#